data_2042843bb69516c181eaab67dd80e24f
#
_entry.id   2042843bb69516c181eaab67dd80e24f
#
_cell.length_a   1.000
_cell.length_b   1.000
_cell.length_c   1.000
_cell.angle_alpha   90.00
_cell.angle_beta   90.00
_cell.angle_gamma   90.00
#
_symmetry.space_group_name_H-M   'P 1'
#
loop_
_entity.id
_entity.type
_entity.pdbx_description
1 polymer ?
#
loop_
_entity_poly.entity_id
_entity_poly.type
_entity_poly.pdbx_seq_one_letter_code
_entity_poly.pdbx_strand_id
1 'polypeptide(L)'
;EGIVIAGLCGLALLLARLTAFVLLPTFMAGWYFYMIATPMYATKSEFLILKAEGGAGGGMGSLFSGTQFATNQDAIAVQSYLMSKDAMLRLDDDVGFKAHFTQDWIDPLQRLDPGPSNEEAYDLYKRNIEIGYDPTEGVIRMEIVAADAETSAEFSRALLRYAEERVDNLSARKRINAVADAEDGLVEAELARREAQERLVRLQQEGAIVDPEGRIAALRGQVNNIEIQLQEKQLQLQALRDNARPNEARV
;
A
#
# COMPACT_ATOMS: atom_id res chain seq x y z
N GLU A 1 53.84 17.14 -55.49
CA GLU A 1 54.24 17.39 -54.04
C GLU A 1 53.40 18.38 -53.34
N GLY A 2 52.94 19.46 -53.99
CA GLY A 2 52.03 20.46 -53.32
C GLY A 2 50.69 19.97 -52.82
N ILE A 3 50.06 18.97 -53.52
CA ILE A 3 48.76 18.41 -53.13
C ILE A 3 48.87 17.52 -51.88
N VAL A 4 49.98 16.82 -51.70
CA VAL A 4 50.21 15.97 -50.51
C VAL A 4 50.46 16.82 -49.26
N ILE A 5 51.17 17.93 -49.40
CA ILE A 5 51.44 18.87 -48.32
C ILE A 5 50.16 19.58 -47.89
N ALA A 6 49.32 19.99 -48.82
CA ALA A 6 48.00 20.58 -48.52
C ALA A 6 47.05 19.60 -47.81
N GLY A 7 47.07 18.31 -48.19
CA GLY A 7 46.31 17.25 -47.54
C GLY A 7 46.77 16.98 -46.10
N LEU A 8 48.08 16.91 -45.87
CA LEU A 8 48.67 16.75 -44.53
C LEU A 8 48.35 17.94 -43.62
N CYS A 9 48.43 19.17 -44.15
CA CYS A 9 48.09 20.37 -43.40
C CYS A 9 46.59 20.43 -43.05
N GLY A 10 45.72 19.99 -43.98
CA GLY A 10 44.27 19.86 -43.73
C GLY A 10 43.94 18.83 -42.66
N LEU A 11 44.60 17.66 -42.71
CA LEU A 11 44.45 16.60 -41.72
C LEU A 11 44.94 17.06 -40.34
N ALA A 12 46.08 17.75 -40.27
CA ALA A 12 46.62 18.30 -39.00
C ALA A 12 45.71 19.36 -38.38
N LEU A 13 45.08 20.24 -39.20
CA LEU A 13 44.08 21.19 -38.74
C LEU A 13 42.79 20.54 -38.28
N LEU A 14 42.34 19.48 -38.95
CA LEU A 14 41.18 18.69 -38.51
C LEU A 14 41.46 17.99 -37.20
N LEU A 15 42.60 17.35 -37.03
CA LEU A 15 43.05 16.72 -35.79
C LEU A 15 43.16 17.76 -34.64
N ALA A 16 43.76 18.92 -34.93
CA ALA A 16 43.90 19.98 -33.96
C ALA A 16 42.54 20.55 -33.48
N ARG A 17 41.55 20.68 -34.39
CA ARG A 17 40.20 21.09 -34.05
C ARG A 17 39.49 19.99 -33.22
N LEU A 18 39.64 18.73 -33.58
CA LEU A 18 39.03 17.60 -32.91
C LEU A 18 39.62 17.42 -31.50
N THR A 19 40.94 17.54 -31.33
CA THR A 19 41.60 17.53 -30.04
C THR A 19 41.23 18.72 -29.19
N ALA A 20 41.12 19.91 -29.74
CA ALA A 20 40.68 21.09 -28.99
C ALA A 20 39.20 20.93 -28.53
N PHE A 21 38.32 20.38 -29.39
CA PHE A 21 36.92 20.17 -29.09
C PHE A 21 36.69 19.09 -28.02
N VAL A 22 37.59 18.12 -27.87
CA VAL A 22 37.53 17.10 -26.83
C VAL A 22 38.28 17.54 -25.57
N LEU A 23 39.54 18.02 -25.74
CA LEU A 23 40.40 18.34 -24.56
C LEU A 23 39.90 19.56 -23.78
N LEU A 24 39.37 20.59 -24.46
CA LEU A 24 38.93 21.82 -23.80
C LEU A 24 37.75 21.58 -22.85
N PRO A 25 36.63 20.92 -23.26
CA PRO A 25 35.56 20.61 -22.33
C PRO A 25 35.97 19.60 -21.25
N THR A 26 36.83 18.62 -21.57
CA THR A 26 37.34 17.67 -20.58
C THR A 26 38.21 18.36 -19.52
N PHE A 27 39.08 19.27 -19.94
CA PHE A 27 39.90 20.06 -19.01
C PHE A 27 39.04 20.99 -18.17
N MET A 28 38.04 21.63 -18.77
CA MET A 28 37.13 22.52 -18.08
C MET A 28 36.28 21.78 -17.04
N ALA A 29 35.76 20.59 -17.40
CA ALA A 29 35.06 19.70 -16.46
C ALA A 29 36.00 19.22 -15.34
N GLY A 30 37.20 18.75 -15.67
CA GLY A 30 38.17 18.32 -14.66
C GLY A 30 38.55 19.43 -13.70
N TRP A 31 38.80 20.64 -14.20
CA TRP A 31 39.05 21.82 -13.37
C TRP A 31 37.89 22.15 -12.45
N TYR A 32 36.62 22.11 -12.97
CA TYR A 32 35.43 22.34 -12.19
C TYR A 32 35.29 21.31 -11.06
N PHE A 33 35.36 20.02 -11.35
CA PHE A 33 35.21 18.96 -10.34
C PHE A 33 36.34 18.92 -9.32
N TYR A 34 37.55 19.34 -9.69
CA TYR A 34 38.70 19.31 -8.76
C TYR A 34 38.78 20.56 -7.86
N MET A 35 38.37 21.73 -8.37
CA MET A 35 38.60 23.02 -7.69
C MET A 35 37.34 23.69 -7.16
N ILE A 36 36.16 23.43 -7.75
CA ILE A 36 34.95 24.22 -7.49
C ILE A 36 33.83 23.34 -6.90
N ALA A 37 33.66 22.11 -7.39
CA ALA A 37 32.55 21.25 -6.98
C ALA A 37 32.62 20.91 -5.48
N THR A 38 31.50 21.14 -4.80
CA THR A 38 31.34 20.76 -3.39
C THR A 38 31.11 19.25 -3.29
N PRO A 39 31.79 18.52 -2.40
CA PRO A 39 31.53 17.12 -2.16
C PRO A 39 30.12 16.94 -1.60
N MET A 40 29.34 16.02 -2.19
CA MET A 40 28.00 15.69 -1.74
C MET A 40 28.01 14.35 -1.01
N TYR A 41 27.22 14.27 0.05
CA TYR A 41 27.11 13.09 0.91
C TYR A 41 25.72 12.49 0.80
N ALA A 42 25.68 11.20 0.50
CA ALA A 42 24.45 10.45 0.36
C ALA A 42 24.17 9.58 1.59
N THR A 43 23.04 9.78 2.23
CA THR A 43 22.52 8.90 3.28
C THR A 43 21.46 7.98 2.69
N LYS A 44 21.67 6.66 2.85
CA LYS A 44 20.72 5.64 2.40
C LYS A 44 19.98 5.06 3.60
N SER A 45 18.68 4.99 3.49
CA SER A 45 17.80 4.43 4.51
C SER A 45 16.79 3.49 3.87
N GLU A 46 16.52 2.39 4.54
CA GLU A 46 15.53 1.40 4.10
C GLU A 46 14.56 1.13 5.25
N PHE A 47 13.28 1.06 4.96
CA PHE A 47 12.26 0.75 5.97
C PHE A 47 11.08 0.00 5.38
N LEU A 48 10.44 -0.82 6.22
CA LEU A 48 9.24 -1.56 5.88
C LEU A 48 8.06 -0.98 6.64
N ILE A 49 6.92 -0.93 5.99
CA ILE A 49 5.65 -0.61 6.64
C ILE A 49 5.03 -1.92 7.09
N LEU A 50 5.16 -2.23 8.39
CA LEU A 50 4.53 -3.37 8.99
C LEU A 50 3.12 -2.99 9.43
N LYS A 51 2.13 -3.74 8.97
CA LYS A 51 0.76 -3.61 9.45
C LYS A 51 0.65 -4.37 10.77
N ALA A 52 0.25 -3.69 11.84
CA ALA A 52 -0.13 -4.38 13.06
C ALA A 52 -1.31 -5.31 12.72
N GLU A 53 -1.09 -6.62 12.84
CA GLU A 53 -2.16 -7.63 12.77
C GLU A 53 -3.09 -7.41 13.97
N GLY A 54 -4.17 -6.69 13.76
CA GLY A 54 -5.12 -6.40 14.81
C GLY A 54 -6.50 -6.13 14.24
N GLY A 55 -7.36 -7.11 14.28
CA GLY A 55 -8.78 -6.93 14.11
C GLY A 55 -9.45 -8.03 13.29
N ALA A 56 -9.85 -9.09 13.98
CA ALA A 56 -10.90 -9.99 13.52
C ALA A 56 -12.23 -9.23 13.41
N GLY A 57 -12.35 -8.36 12.43
CA GLY A 57 -13.62 -7.79 11.98
C GLY A 57 -14.22 -8.74 10.96
N GLY A 58 -15.23 -9.50 11.35
CA GLY A 58 -15.93 -10.47 10.51
C GLY A 58 -16.77 -9.79 9.44
N GLY A 59 -16.14 -9.39 8.34
CA GLY A 59 -16.82 -8.90 7.14
C GLY A 59 -15.97 -9.18 5.90
N MET A 60 -16.58 -9.14 4.71
CA MET A 60 -15.89 -9.40 3.45
C MET A 60 -14.67 -8.49 3.23
N GLY A 61 -14.61 -7.31 3.90
CA GLY A 61 -13.46 -6.40 3.94
C GLY A 61 -12.26 -6.96 4.71
N SER A 62 -12.45 -7.88 5.68
CA SER A 62 -11.36 -8.49 6.43
C SER A 62 -10.53 -9.47 5.60
N LEU A 63 -11.12 -10.04 4.54
CA LEU A 63 -10.43 -10.95 3.62
C LEU A 63 -9.35 -10.24 2.80
N PHE A 64 -9.48 -8.93 2.57
CA PHE A 64 -8.52 -8.13 1.83
C PHE A 64 -7.61 -7.28 2.72
N SER A 65 -7.97 -7.06 3.98
CA SER A 65 -7.23 -6.18 4.90
C SER A 65 -5.89 -6.75 5.37
N GLY A 66 -5.65 -8.04 5.21
CA GLY A 66 -4.39 -8.74 5.51
C GLY A 66 -3.55 -9.11 4.29
N THR A 67 -3.95 -8.69 3.07
CA THR A 67 -3.21 -9.02 1.85
C THR A 67 -2.07 -8.04 1.60
N GLN A 68 -1.04 -8.49 0.89
CA GLN A 68 0.08 -7.64 0.42
C GLN A 68 -0.40 -6.40 -0.34
N PHE A 69 -1.58 -6.46 -0.99
CA PHE A 69 -2.16 -5.32 -1.69
C PHE A 69 -2.45 -4.12 -0.78
N ALA A 70 -2.96 -4.34 0.43
CA ALA A 70 -3.25 -3.25 1.37
C ALA A 70 -1.96 -2.61 1.92
N THR A 71 -0.91 -3.40 2.13
CA THR A 71 0.41 -2.91 2.55
C THR A 71 1.08 -2.12 1.44
N ASN A 72 0.96 -2.58 0.18
CA ASN A 72 1.50 -1.88 -0.98
C ASN A 72 0.85 -0.50 -1.17
N GLN A 73 -0.47 -0.38 -0.95
CA GLN A 73 -1.16 0.91 -1.05
C GLN A 73 -0.68 1.90 0.02
N ASP A 74 -0.45 1.45 1.24
CA ASP A 74 0.07 2.29 2.32
C ASP A 74 1.51 2.74 2.01
N ALA A 75 2.35 1.86 1.48
CA ALA A 75 3.71 2.19 1.07
C ALA A 75 3.74 3.21 -0.08
N ILE A 76 2.91 3.05 -1.09
CA ILE A 76 2.77 4.01 -2.20
C ILE A 76 2.26 5.38 -1.68
N ALA A 77 1.31 5.38 -0.74
CA ALA A 77 0.79 6.61 -0.17
C ALA A 77 1.85 7.37 0.66
N VAL A 78 2.70 6.64 1.38
CA VAL A 78 3.83 7.22 2.13
C VAL A 78 4.89 7.75 1.16
N GLN A 79 5.29 6.98 0.16
CA GLN A 79 6.22 7.41 -0.88
C GLN A 79 5.73 8.68 -1.56
N SER A 80 4.47 8.71 -1.99
CA SER A 80 3.87 9.87 -2.65
C SER A 80 3.85 11.11 -1.75
N TYR A 81 3.59 10.92 -0.45
CA TYR A 81 3.65 12.02 0.52
C TYR A 81 5.06 12.55 0.68
N LEU A 82 6.03 11.67 0.89
CA LEU A 82 7.44 12.08 1.08
C LEU A 82 8.01 12.76 -0.17
N MET A 83 7.54 12.43 -1.38
CA MET A 83 7.92 13.09 -2.62
C MET A 83 7.11 14.36 -2.90
N SER A 84 6.19 14.74 -2.02
CA SER A 84 5.33 15.92 -2.22
C SER A 84 6.02 17.22 -1.83
N LYS A 85 5.48 18.33 -2.35
CA LYS A 85 5.90 19.68 -1.95
C LYS A 85 5.64 19.96 -0.47
N ASP A 86 4.60 19.35 0.11
CA ASP A 86 4.28 19.52 1.54
C ASP A 86 5.38 18.91 2.43
N ALA A 87 5.92 17.75 2.05
CA ALA A 87 7.04 17.15 2.77
C ALA A 87 8.31 18.02 2.69
N MET A 88 8.59 18.60 1.52
CA MET A 88 9.70 19.55 1.34
C MET A 88 9.52 20.80 2.20
N LEU A 89 8.33 21.41 2.22
CA LEU A 89 8.05 22.60 3.04
C LEU A 89 8.19 22.30 4.52
N ARG A 90 7.70 21.14 4.95
CA ARG A 90 7.87 20.69 6.33
C ARG A 90 9.34 20.44 6.68
N LEU A 91 10.12 19.87 5.77
CA LEU A 91 11.56 19.68 5.95
C LEU A 91 12.30 21.01 6.07
N ASP A 92 11.86 22.00 5.29
CA ASP A 92 12.40 23.36 5.37
C ASP A 92 12.08 24.03 6.71
N ASP A 93 10.85 23.90 7.18
CA ASP A 93 10.39 24.46 8.47
C ASP A 93 11.06 23.78 9.67
N ASP A 94 11.22 22.44 9.64
CA ASP A 94 11.75 21.68 10.78
C ASP A 94 13.28 21.68 10.85
N VAL A 95 13.95 21.62 9.68
CA VAL A 95 15.42 21.36 9.61
C VAL A 95 16.15 22.36 8.71
N GLY A 96 15.44 23.26 8.04
CA GLY A 96 16.04 24.33 7.24
C GLY A 96 16.61 23.86 5.90
N PHE A 97 15.86 23.09 5.13
CA PHE A 97 16.28 22.59 3.81
C PHE A 97 16.78 23.69 2.88
N LYS A 98 16.02 24.78 2.73
CA LYS A 98 16.43 25.93 1.91
C LYS A 98 17.67 26.62 2.49
N ALA A 99 17.71 26.81 3.81
CA ALA A 99 18.83 27.45 4.49
C ALA A 99 20.13 26.68 4.28
N HIS A 100 20.09 25.35 4.25
CA HIS A 100 21.27 24.53 3.95
C HIS A 100 21.78 24.80 2.53
N PHE A 101 20.90 24.73 1.52
CA PHE A 101 21.31 24.87 0.13
C PHE A 101 21.52 26.33 -0.36
N THR A 102 21.25 27.34 0.46
CA THR A 102 21.58 28.75 0.17
C THR A 102 22.94 29.17 0.70
N GLN A 103 23.72 28.29 1.31
CA GLN A 103 25.05 28.62 1.89
C GLN A 103 26.08 28.89 0.80
N ASP A 104 26.92 29.90 1.04
CA ASP A 104 27.88 30.42 0.06
C ASP A 104 29.05 29.45 -0.27
N TRP A 105 29.32 28.47 0.58
CA TRP A 105 30.33 27.44 0.33
C TRP A 105 29.89 26.32 -0.61
N ILE A 106 28.59 26.24 -0.91
CA ILE A 106 28.06 25.29 -1.87
C ILE A 106 28.27 25.83 -3.28
N ASP A 107 28.68 24.95 -4.20
CA ASP A 107 28.95 25.32 -5.57
C ASP A 107 27.70 25.87 -6.29
N PRO A 108 27.87 26.79 -7.27
CA PRO A 108 26.74 27.48 -7.90
C PRO A 108 25.77 26.60 -8.68
N LEU A 109 26.17 25.37 -9.04
CA LEU A 109 25.28 24.44 -9.76
C LEU A 109 24.32 23.68 -8.81
N GLN A 110 24.69 23.57 -7.55
CA GLN A 110 23.92 22.86 -6.52
C GLN A 110 23.26 23.80 -5.51
N ARG A 111 23.71 25.05 -5.47
CA ARG A 111 23.21 26.07 -4.56
C ARG A 111 21.86 26.65 -5.05
N LEU A 112 21.01 26.96 -4.10
CA LEU A 112 19.82 27.82 -4.33
C LEU A 112 20.24 29.29 -4.23
N ASP A 113 19.62 30.13 -5.05
CA ASP A 113 19.79 31.58 -4.97
C ASP A 113 19.22 32.11 -3.64
N PRO A 114 19.74 33.22 -3.10
CA PRO A 114 19.20 33.83 -1.88
C PRO A 114 17.72 34.19 -2.04
N GLY A 115 16.86 33.67 -1.16
CA GLY A 115 15.41 33.85 -1.23
C GLY A 115 14.70 33.00 -2.29
N PRO A 116 14.98 31.71 -2.36
CA PRO A 116 14.46 30.83 -3.40
C PRO A 116 12.93 30.68 -3.31
N SER A 117 12.28 30.57 -4.44
CA SER A 117 10.87 30.22 -4.49
C SER A 117 10.65 28.77 -4.01
N ASN A 118 9.42 28.48 -3.60
CA ASN A 118 9.07 27.11 -3.19
C ASN A 118 9.18 26.11 -4.36
N GLU A 119 9.02 26.58 -5.59
CA GLU A 119 9.16 25.77 -6.81
C GLU A 119 10.62 25.38 -7.05
N GLU A 120 11.53 26.33 -6.97
CA GLU A 120 12.97 26.09 -7.12
C GLU A 120 13.50 25.15 -6.02
N ALA A 121 13.07 25.38 -4.77
CA ALA A 121 13.40 24.51 -3.67
C ALA A 121 12.85 23.09 -3.87
N TYR A 122 11.64 22.97 -4.41
CA TYR A 122 11.03 21.66 -4.69
C TYR A 122 11.73 20.93 -5.85
N ASP A 123 12.17 21.66 -6.87
CA ASP A 123 12.95 21.06 -7.95
C ASP A 123 14.32 20.57 -7.46
N LEU A 124 14.94 21.29 -6.53
CA LEU A 124 16.16 20.85 -5.87
C LEU A 124 15.90 19.63 -4.97
N TYR A 125 14.79 19.63 -4.22
CA TYR A 125 14.36 18.52 -3.38
C TYR A 125 14.25 17.22 -4.19
N LYS A 126 13.58 17.25 -5.34
CA LYS A 126 13.43 16.09 -6.24
C LYS A 126 14.75 15.59 -6.85
N ARG A 127 15.76 16.46 -6.95
CA ARG A 127 17.08 16.07 -7.48
C ARG A 127 17.95 15.42 -6.41
N ASN A 128 17.80 15.82 -5.16
CA ASN A 128 18.66 15.40 -4.06
C ASN A 128 18.01 14.35 -3.15
N ILE A 129 16.72 14.11 -3.29
CA ILE A 129 16.00 13.12 -2.49
C ILE A 129 15.27 12.16 -3.44
N GLU A 130 15.73 10.92 -3.43
CA GLU A 130 15.13 9.84 -4.19
C GLU A 130 14.47 8.85 -3.24
N ILE A 131 13.20 8.56 -3.48
CA ILE A 131 12.41 7.65 -2.66
C ILE A 131 11.70 6.66 -3.57
N GLY A 132 12.11 5.40 -3.47
CA GLY A 132 11.58 4.30 -4.27
C GLY A 132 10.90 3.25 -3.39
N TYR A 133 9.75 2.76 -3.83
CA TYR A 133 9.11 1.59 -3.26
C TYR A 133 9.39 0.36 -4.13
N ASP A 134 9.95 -0.69 -3.54
CA ASP A 134 10.14 -1.98 -4.20
C ASP A 134 8.96 -2.91 -3.84
N PRO A 135 8.04 -3.17 -4.78
CA PRO A 135 6.88 -4.02 -4.50
C PRO A 135 7.25 -5.51 -4.33
N THR A 136 8.44 -5.92 -4.75
CA THR A 136 8.90 -7.30 -4.66
C THR A 136 9.38 -7.62 -3.25
N GLU A 137 10.12 -6.68 -2.66
CA GLU A 137 10.65 -6.82 -1.30
C GLU A 137 9.73 -6.15 -0.25
N GLY A 138 8.80 -5.29 -0.68
CA GLY A 138 7.93 -4.54 0.22
C GLY A 138 8.64 -3.42 0.98
N VAL A 139 9.81 -3.00 0.51
CA VAL A 139 10.70 -2.04 1.17
C VAL A 139 10.62 -0.68 0.50
N ILE A 140 10.62 0.38 1.29
CA ILE A 140 10.85 1.75 0.79
C ILE A 140 12.33 2.05 0.98
N ARG A 141 13.00 2.37 -0.12
CA ARG A 141 14.38 2.84 -0.15
C ARG A 141 14.38 4.35 -0.32
N MET A 142 15.21 5.00 0.47
CA MET A 142 15.34 6.45 0.46
C MET A 142 16.83 6.80 0.39
N GLU A 143 17.21 7.62 -0.59
CA GLU A 143 18.54 8.19 -0.74
C GLU A 143 18.43 9.71 -0.68
N ILE A 144 19.18 10.32 0.25
CA ILE A 144 19.17 11.74 0.50
C ILE A 144 20.60 12.26 0.35
N VAL A 145 20.75 13.26 -0.51
CA VAL A 145 22.03 13.89 -0.83
C VAL A 145 22.04 15.31 -0.28
N ALA A 146 23.07 15.64 0.49
CA ALA A 146 23.31 17.00 0.99
C ALA A 146 24.79 17.36 0.89
N ALA A 147 25.10 18.64 0.99
CA ALA A 147 26.48 19.13 0.92
C ALA A 147 27.30 18.83 2.18
N ASP A 148 26.65 18.33 3.23
CA ASP A 148 27.28 17.91 4.48
C ASP A 148 26.69 16.58 4.96
N ALA A 149 27.54 15.71 5.53
CA ALA A 149 27.16 14.37 5.96
C ALA A 149 26.19 14.37 7.16
N GLU A 150 26.36 15.30 8.08
CA GLU A 150 25.50 15.44 9.25
C GLU A 150 24.10 15.90 8.83
N THR A 151 24.03 16.91 7.97
CA THR A 151 22.78 17.44 7.42
C THR A 151 22.05 16.38 6.57
N SER A 152 22.77 15.60 5.76
CA SER A 152 22.17 14.48 5.00
C SER A 152 21.51 13.46 5.94
N ALA A 153 22.18 13.12 7.03
CA ALA A 153 21.64 12.21 8.04
C ALA A 153 20.46 12.82 8.83
N GLU A 154 20.49 14.14 9.07
CA GLU A 154 19.39 14.85 9.72
C GLU A 154 18.14 14.91 8.86
N PHE A 155 18.27 15.22 7.58
CA PHE A 155 17.18 15.17 6.62
C PHE A 155 16.57 13.75 6.53
N SER A 156 17.44 12.72 6.52
CA SER A 156 16.99 11.33 6.51
C SER A 156 16.15 10.99 7.75
N ARG A 157 16.60 11.38 8.93
CA ARG A 157 15.86 11.14 10.18
C ARG A 157 14.53 11.92 10.22
N ALA A 158 14.50 13.14 9.71
CA ALA A 158 13.29 13.94 9.62
C ALA A 158 12.25 13.29 8.68
N LEU A 159 12.68 12.87 7.49
CA LEU A 159 11.80 12.20 6.52
C LEU A 159 11.30 10.83 7.02
N LEU A 160 12.12 10.06 7.74
CA LEU A 160 11.69 8.83 8.40
C LEU A 160 10.59 9.11 9.43
N ARG A 161 10.76 10.12 10.27
CA ARG A 161 9.73 10.55 11.24
C ARG A 161 8.43 10.94 10.54
N TYR A 162 8.50 11.64 9.39
CA TYR A 162 7.31 12.01 8.62
C TYR A 162 6.62 10.78 8.02
N ALA A 163 7.40 9.78 7.60
CA ALA A 163 6.88 8.50 7.15
C ALA A 163 6.13 7.77 8.27
N GLU A 164 6.71 7.67 9.47
CA GLU A 164 6.09 7.08 10.65
C GLU A 164 4.77 7.77 11.00
N GLU A 165 4.78 9.09 11.13
CA GLU A 165 3.57 9.88 11.42
C GLU A 165 2.49 9.69 10.34
N ARG A 166 2.89 9.57 9.07
CA ARG A 166 1.95 9.35 7.97
C ARG A 166 1.28 7.98 8.08
N VAL A 167 2.06 6.94 8.40
CA VAL A 167 1.54 5.57 8.63
C VAL A 167 0.59 5.55 9.81
N ASP A 168 0.95 6.18 10.91
CA ASP A 168 0.12 6.24 12.11
C ASP A 168 -1.21 6.96 11.84
N ASN A 169 -1.17 8.07 11.12
CA ASN A 169 -2.37 8.80 10.73
C ASN A 169 -3.28 7.99 9.79
N LEU A 170 -2.71 7.27 8.82
CA LEU A 170 -3.46 6.37 7.94
C LEU A 170 -4.10 5.23 8.73
N SER A 171 -3.35 4.62 9.65
CA SER A 171 -3.82 3.55 10.52
C SER A 171 -4.92 4.02 11.48
N ALA A 172 -4.77 5.20 12.06
CA ALA A 172 -5.78 5.80 12.93
C ALA A 172 -7.10 6.06 12.19
N ARG A 173 -7.02 6.65 10.99
CA ARG A 173 -8.23 6.89 10.15
C ARG A 173 -8.92 5.59 9.77
N LYS A 174 -8.15 4.55 9.38
CA LYS A 174 -8.71 3.23 9.07
C LYS A 174 -9.44 2.63 10.26
N ARG A 175 -8.88 2.75 11.48
CA ARG A 175 -9.52 2.27 12.71
C ARG A 175 -10.83 3.02 13.00
N ILE A 176 -10.82 4.36 12.88
CA ILE A 176 -12.01 5.18 13.10
C ILE A 176 -13.12 4.80 12.12
N ASN A 177 -12.80 4.68 10.83
CA ASN A 177 -13.77 4.28 9.82
C ASN A 177 -14.31 2.87 10.08
N ALA A 178 -13.44 1.91 10.43
CA ALA A 178 -13.88 0.54 10.73
C ALA A 178 -14.81 0.47 11.95
N VAL A 179 -14.58 1.31 12.96
CA VAL A 179 -15.50 1.41 14.13
C VAL A 179 -16.82 2.02 13.69
N ALA A 180 -16.82 3.11 12.92
CA ALA A 180 -18.04 3.73 12.41
C ALA A 180 -18.86 2.76 11.55
N ASP A 181 -18.21 2.05 10.62
CA ASP A 181 -18.87 1.04 9.77
C ASP A 181 -19.47 -0.12 10.61
N ALA A 182 -18.77 -0.51 11.69
CA ALA A 182 -19.28 -1.55 12.60
C ALA A 182 -20.47 -1.07 13.43
N GLU A 183 -20.46 0.19 13.90
CA GLU A 183 -21.58 0.81 14.62
C GLU A 183 -22.80 0.93 13.71
N ASP A 184 -22.64 1.39 12.46
CA ASP A 184 -23.73 1.47 11.49
C ASP A 184 -24.28 0.07 11.17
N GLY A 185 -23.43 -0.93 10.98
CA GLY A 185 -23.83 -2.33 10.78
C GLY A 185 -24.57 -2.91 12.00
N LEU A 186 -24.19 -2.54 13.20
CA LEU A 186 -24.91 -2.94 14.42
C LEU A 186 -26.32 -2.37 14.45
N VAL A 187 -26.48 -1.07 14.17
CA VAL A 187 -27.79 -0.40 14.13
C VAL A 187 -28.68 -1.05 13.07
N GLU A 188 -28.16 -1.33 11.88
CA GLU A 188 -28.91 -2.00 10.82
C GLU A 188 -29.36 -3.41 11.24
N ALA A 189 -28.44 -4.18 11.84
CA ALA A 189 -28.76 -5.53 12.33
C ALA A 189 -29.82 -5.50 13.46
N GLU A 190 -29.76 -4.53 14.36
CA GLU A 190 -30.77 -4.35 15.41
C GLU A 190 -32.16 -4.00 14.83
N LEU A 191 -32.21 -3.11 13.84
CA LEU A 191 -33.45 -2.78 13.14
C LEU A 191 -34.03 -4.01 12.43
N ALA A 192 -33.20 -4.72 11.68
CA ALA A 192 -33.62 -5.94 11.00
C ALA A 192 -34.14 -7.01 11.99
N ARG A 193 -33.50 -7.14 13.14
CA ARG A 193 -33.95 -8.03 14.22
C ARG A 193 -35.30 -7.62 14.77
N ARG A 194 -35.52 -6.32 15.02
CA ARG A 194 -36.83 -5.81 15.52
C ARG A 194 -37.93 -6.05 14.51
N GLU A 195 -37.69 -5.74 13.23
CA GLU A 195 -38.66 -6.00 12.16
C GLU A 195 -39.00 -7.49 12.03
N ALA A 196 -37.99 -8.37 12.15
CA ALA A 196 -38.21 -9.81 12.11
C ALA A 196 -39.05 -10.29 13.32
N GLN A 197 -38.79 -9.75 14.52
CA GLN A 197 -39.57 -10.04 15.71
C GLN A 197 -41.03 -9.56 15.57
N GLU A 198 -41.25 -8.35 15.08
CA GLU A 198 -42.59 -7.82 14.84
C GLU A 198 -43.34 -8.67 13.79
N ARG A 199 -42.66 -9.10 12.75
CA ARG A 199 -43.19 -9.97 11.71
C ARG A 199 -43.58 -11.33 12.28
N LEU A 200 -42.75 -11.90 13.14
CA LEU A 200 -43.02 -13.15 13.84
C LEU A 200 -44.24 -13.03 14.75
N VAL A 201 -44.36 -11.99 15.56
CA VAL A 201 -45.52 -11.72 16.43
C VAL A 201 -46.79 -11.58 15.58
N ARG A 202 -46.74 -10.85 14.47
CA ARG A 202 -47.88 -10.69 13.56
C ARG A 202 -48.34 -12.03 12.98
N LEU A 203 -47.40 -12.84 12.50
CA LEU A 203 -47.72 -14.18 11.97
C LEU A 203 -48.28 -15.11 13.04
N GLN A 204 -47.83 -15.03 14.28
CA GLN A 204 -48.40 -15.76 15.42
C GLN A 204 -49.85 -15.33 15.70
N GLN A 205 -50.16 -14.03 15.64
CA GLN A 205 -51.50 -13.50 15.83
C GLN A 205 -52.45 -13.86 14.70
N GLU A 206 -52.00 -13.76 13.44
CA GLU A 206 -52.78 -14.08 12.25
C GLU A 206 -53.04 -15.58 12.10
N GLY A 207 -52.03 -16.39 12.43
CA GLY A 207 -52.09 -17.85 12.29
C GLY A 207 -52.70 -18.60 13.47
N ALA A 208 -53.07 -17.93 14.56
CA ALA A 208 -53.46 -18.52 15.82
C ALA A 208 -52.45 -19.59 16.35
N ILE A 209 -51.19 -19.48 15.96
CA ILE A 209 -50.12 -20.42 16.33
C ILE A 209 -49.39 -19.84 17.55
N VAL A 210 -49.78 -20.31 18.72
CA VAL A 210 -49.23 -19.86 20.01
C VAL A 210 -47.80 -20.36 20.23
N ASP A 211 -47.46 -21.49 19.62
CA ASP A 211 -46.14 -22.11 19.72
C ASP A 211 -45.69 -22.73 18.39
N PRO A 212 -44.97 -21.97 17.54
CA PRO A 212 -44.48 -22.51 16.28
C PRO A 212 -43.36 -23.54 16.46
N GLU A 213 -42.54 -23.44 17.54
CA GLU A 213 -41.46 -24.36 17.78
C GLU A 213 -41.98 -25.74 18.24
N GLY A 214 -42.96 -25.76 19.13
CA GLY A 214 -43.64 -26.98 19.55
C GLY A 214 -44.31 -27.68 18.39
N ARG A 215 -44.92 -26.92 17.46
CA ARG A 215 -45.56 -27.50 16.26
C ARG A 215 -44.57 -28.08 15.26
N ILE A 216 -43.42 -27.44 15.08
CA ILE A 216 -42.31 -27.95 14.26
C ILE A 216 -41.75 -29.23 14.89
N ALA A 217 -41.57 -29.26 16.20
CA ALA A 217 -41.09 -30.45 16.92
C ALA A 217 -42.11 -31.63 16.78
N ALA A 218 -43.41 -31.35 16.93
CA ALA A 218 -44.46 -32.36 16.73
C ALA A 218 -44.49 -32.91 15.29
N LEU A 219 -44.39 -32.03 14.28
CA LEU A 219 -44.32 -32.44 12.89
C LEU A 219 -43.09 -33.30 12.57
N ARG A 220 -41.90 -32.92 13.09
CA ARG A 220 -40.69 -33.75 12.97
C ARG A 220 -40.87 -35.11 13.63
N GLY A 221 -41.49 -35.18 14.80
CA GLY A 221 -41.83 -36.46 15.43
C GLY A 221 -42.76 -37.33 14.58
N GLN A 222 -43.74 -36.75 13.90
CA GLN A 222 -44.60 -37.46 13.00
C GLN A 222 -43.85 -37.98 11.77
N VAL A 223 -42.99 -37.15 11.16
CA VAL A 223 -42.13 -37.56 10.02
C VAL A 223 -41.24 -38.74 10.41
N ASN A 224 -40.53 -38.66 11.53
CA ASN A 224 -39.70 -39.77 12.01
C ASN A 224 -40.51 -41.06 12.23
N ASN A 225 -41.70 -40.97 12.79
CA ASN A 225 -42.55 -42.14 12.99
C ASN A 225 -42.97 -42.78 11.65
N ILE A 226 -43.30 -41.95 10.67
CA ILE A 226 -43.66 -42.42 9.31
C ILE A 226 -42.44 -43.09 8.65
N GLU A 227 -41.26 -42.51 8.78
CA GLU A 227 -40.01 -43.09 8.25
C GLU A 227 -39.71 -44.44 8.86
N ILE A 228 -39.83 -44.61 10.20
CA ILE A 228 -39.66 -45.87 10.87
C ILE A 228 -40.67 -46.92 10.36
N GLN A 229 -41.94 -46.58 10.24
CA GLN A 229 -42.96 -47.47 9.70
C GLN A 229 -42.66 -47.87 8.27
N LEU A 230 -42.19 -46.95 7.44
CA LEU A 230 -41.82 -47.20 6.06
C LEU A 230 -40.66 -48.17 5.97
N GLN A 231 -39.60 -47.99 6.79
CA GLN A 231 -38.46 -48.92 6.87
C GLN A 231 -38.91 -50.29 7.32
N GLU A 232 -39.78 -50.38 8.33
CA GLU A 232 -40.34 -51.69 8.77
C GLU A 232 -41.10 -52.40 7.68
N LYS A 233 -41.95 -51.64 6.90
CA LYS A 233 -42.67 -52.23 5.76
C LYS A 233 -41.75 -52.64 4.63
N GLN A 234 -40.68 -51.89 4.38
CA GLN A 234 -39.68 -52.26 3.37
C GLN A 234 -38.92 -53.57 3.78
N LEU A 235 -38.57 -53.71 5.04
CA LEU A 235 -37.93 -54.92 5.54
C LEU A 235 -38.87 -56.14 5.48
N GLN A 236 -40.15 -55.93 5.84
CA GLN A 236 -41.18 -56.99 5.71
C GLN A 236 -41.36 -57.40 4.24
N LEU A 237 -41.37 -56.44 3.31
CA LEU A 237 -41.48 -56.70 1.89
C LEU A 237 -40.26 -57.46 1.36
N GLN A 238 -39.08 -57.06 1.78
CA GLN A 238 -37.82 -57.72 1.43
C GLN A 238 -37.77 -59.16 1.97
N ALA A 239 -38.15 -59.38 3.24
CA ALA A 239 -38.27 -60.72 3.82
C ALA A 239 -39.27 -61.61 3.09
N LEU A 240 -40.37 -61.05 2.59
CA LEU A 240 -41.34 -61.79 1.78
C LEU A 240 -40.81 -62.15 0.39
N ARG A 241 -40.03 -61.29 -0.22
CA ARG A 241 -39.38 -61.51 -1.53
C ARG A 241 -38.25 -62.54 -1.46
N ASP A 242 -37.49 -62.50 -0.35
CA ASP A 242 -36.36 -63.44 -0.14
C ASP A 242 -36.81 -64.81 0.30
N ASN A 243 -38.09 -65.03 0.53
CA ASN A 243 -38.65 -66.33 0.87
C ASN A 243 -38.61 -67.28 -0.35
N ALA A 244 -38.16 -68.52 -0.16
CA ALA A 244 -38.01 -69.53 -1.19
C ALA A 244 -39.35 -69.90 -1.90
N ARG A 245 -40.50 -69.50 -1.35
CA ARG A 245 -41.84 -69.64 -1.93
C ARG A 245 -42.65 -68.36 -1.68
N PRO A 246 -42.46 -67.33 -2.46
CA PRO A 246 -43.17 -66.08 -2.26
C PRO A 246 -44.65 -66.24 -2.55
N ASN A 247 -45.50 -65.75 -1.64
CA ASN A 247 -46.91 -65.67 -1.84
C ASN A 247 -47.27 -64.33 -2.48
N GLU A 248 -47.51 -64.30 -3.80
CA GLU A 248 -47.76 -63.09 -4.58
C GLU A 248 -48.92 -62.22 -4.07
N ALA A 249 -49.86 -62.82 -3.35
CA ALA A 249 -50.98 -62.10 -2.74
C ALA A 249 -50.58 -61.28 -1.49
N ARG A 250 -49.39 -61.50 -0.93
CA ARG A 250 -48.85 -60.75 0.24
C ARG A 250 -47.72 -59.77 -0.10
N VAL A 251 -47.11 -59.86 -1.27
CA VAL A 251 -46.09 -58.94 -1.79
C VAL A 251 -46.84 -57.80 -2.50
#